data_491d1602978a4ad294e19525fa313444
#
_entry.id   491d1602978a4ad294e19525fa313444
#
_cell.length_a   1.000
_cell.length_b   1.000
_cell.length_c   1.000
_cell.angle_alpha   90.00
_cell.angle_beta   90.00
_cell.angle_gamma   90.00
#
_symmetry.space_group_name_H-M   'P 1'
#
loop_
_entity.id
_entity.type
_entity.pdbx_description
1 polymer ?
#
loop_
_entity_poly.entity_id
_entity_poly.type
_entity_poly.pdbx_seq_one_letter_code
_entity_poly.pdbx_strand_id
1 'polypeptide(L)'
;WWEMIAGGKSWAYTDEFSSVKLGQTDYAHAKPNGHHSANTENVKKYIDFAAANGLDQVLVEGWNIGWEDWFGHWKDYVFDFVTPYPDFDIKALNEYAHSKGVKLMMHHETSSSTQNYERHLEAAFKLMNKYGYDAVKTGYVGDIIPRGEHHFSQSMNNHYMHVIKEAAKHRIMVNAHEAVRPTGLCRTYPNMVGNESARGTEYEAFGGSRPDHTVILPFTRLQGGPMDYTPGILETQLKTWSDNTSYVRTTLVGQLALYVTMYSPLQMAADLPENYKKFNDAFQFIKDVPCDWSQSIYLEAEPADYITVARQDKNSNDWYIGGKCDENGHKSVLKLDFLDKDYVYDCTIYADAKDADYKNNPKAYKITHKKVKKGDVLKLTMAPGGGFAVSLEARWNGEERVERPTKM
;
A
#
# COMPACT_ATOMS: atom_id res chain seq x y z
N TRP A 1 -8.10 -5.68 2.74
CA TRP A 1 -8.59 -6.19 1.45
C TRP A 1 -7.87 -7.47 1.03
N TRP A 2 -6.56 -7.64 1.31
CA TRP A 2 -5.81 -8.81 0.85
C TRP A 2 -6.25 -10.13 1.51
N GLU A 3 -6.70 -10.11 2.76
CA GLU A 3 -7.35 -11.28 3.37
C GLU A 3 -8.63 -11.73 2.66
N MET A 4 -9.34 -10.80 2.07
CA MET A 4 -10.50 -11.11 1.23
C MET A 4 -10.06 -11.82 -0.04
N ILE A 5 -9.07 -11.25 -0.72
CA ILE A 5 -8.63 -11.71 -2.04
C ILE A 5 -7.82 -13.00 -1.94
N ALA A 6 -6.85 -13.07 -1.03
CA ALA A 6 -5.92 -14.18 -0.90
C ALA A 6 -6.25 -15.14 0.23
N GLY A 7 -7.01 -14.69 1.23
CA GLY A 7 -7.31 -15.44 2.46
C GLY A 7 -8.72 -16.05 2.52
N GLY A 8 -9.62 -15.73 1.58
CA GLY A 8 -10.99 -16.25 1.56
C GLY A 8 -11.85 -15.77 2.74
N LYS A 9 -11.60 -14.55 3.22
CA LYS A 9 -12.35 -13.91 4.32
C LYS A 9 -13.52 -13.07 3.79
N SER A 10 -14.26 -12.39 4.65
CA SER A 10 -15.38 -11.51 4.30
C SER A 10 -15.22 -10.11 4.85
N TRP A 11 -15.59 -9.07 4.07
CA TRP A 11 -15.82 -7.71 4.57
C TRP A 11 -17.10 -7.62 5.41
N ALA A 12 -18.12 -8.45 5.03
CA ALA A 12 -19.41 -8.47 5.68
C ALA A 12 -19.39 -9.35 6.93
N TYR A 13 -20.18 -8.94 7.94
CA TYR A 13 -20.35 -9.68 9.19
C TYR A 13 -21.29 -10.88 9.05
N THR A 14 -22.30 -10.77 8.18
CA THR A 14 -23.34 -11.78 7.98
C THR A 14 -23.56 -12.08 6.50
N ASP A 15 -24.03 -13.30 6.22
CA ASP A 15 -24.50 -13.70 4.88
C ASP A 15 -26.03 -13.56 4.75
N GLU A 16 -26.72 -13.08 5.77
CA GLU A 16 -28.16 -12.87 5.81
C GLU A 16 -28.59 -11.61 5.04
N PHE A 17 -28.16 -11.50 3.78
CA PHE A 17 -28.28 -10.31 2.95
C PHE A 17 -29.72 -9.77 2.84
N SER A 18 -30.70 -10.66 2.71
CA SER A 18 -32.11 -10.27 2.54
C SER A 18 -32.74 -9.64 3.78
N SER A 19 -32.18 -9.90 4.96
CA SER A 19 -32.66 -9.40 6.26
C SER A 19 -31.90 -8.19 6.77
N VAL A 20 -30.71 -7.89 6.18
CA VAL A 20 -29.85 -6.79 6.62
C VAL A 20 -30.07 -5.56 5.76
N LYS A 21 -30.46 -4.44 6.38
CA LYS A 21 -30.64 -3.15 5.71
C LYS A 21 -30.08 -2.02 6.57
N LEU A 22 -29.21 -1.21 5.99
CA LEU A 22 -28.60 -0.07 6.67
C LEU A 22 -29.66 0.84 7.32
N GLY A 23 -29.44 1.21 8.58
CA GLY A 23 -30.34 2.05 9.36
C GLY A 23 -31.67 1.37 9.80
N GLN A 24 -31.89 0.12 9.41
CA GLN A 24 -33.12 -0.65 9.74
C GLN A 24 -32.82 -1.97 10.44
N THR A 25 -31.64 -2.57 10.18
CA THR A 25 -31.30 -3.90 10.70
C THR A 25 -30.59 -3.76 12.04
N ASP A 26 -31.06 -4.55 13.00
CA ASP A 26 -30.38 -4.74 14.27
C ASP A 26 -29.27 -5.80 14.11
N TYR A 27 -28.07 -5.35 13.84
CA TYR A 27 -26.90 -6.22 13.68
C TYR A 27 -26.56 -7.04 14.93
N ALA A 28 -27.01 -6.62 16.13
CA ALA A 28 -26.81 -7.39 17.33
C ALA A 28 -27.54 -8.75 17.32
N HIS A 29 -28.59 -8.87 16.50
CA HIS A 29 -29.35 -10.11 16.33
C HIS A 29 -29.09 -10.80 14.97
N ALA A 30 -28.28 -10.21 14.09
CA ALA A 30 -27.88 -10.85 12.84
C ALA A 30 -26.92 -12.02 13.12
N LYS A 31 -27.05 -13.11 12.35
CA LYS A 31 -26.19 -14.28 12.48
C LYS A 31 -24.82 -14.02 11.85
N PRO A 32 -23.72 -14.07 12.61
CA PRO A 32 -22.39 -13.91 12.05
C PRO A 32 -22.05 -15.04 11.06
N ASN A 33 -21.37 -14.72 9.96
CA ASN A 33 -20.95 -15.71 8.97
C ASN A 33 -19.73 -16.55 9.41
N GLY A 34 -19.03 -16.14 10.49
CA GLY A 34 -17.89 -16.85 11.05
C GLY A 34 -16.57 -16.65 10.31
N HIS A 35 -16.54 -15.85 9.24
CA HIS A 35 -15.31 -15.55 8.49
C HIS A 35 -15.11 -14.05 8.20
N HIS A 36 -15.83 -13.19 8.92
CA HIS A 36 -15.60 -11.75 8.91
C HIS A 36 -14.17 -11.42 9.35
N SER A 37 -13.41 -10.72 8.49
CA SER A 37 -11.99 -10.45 8.69
C SER A 37 -11.72 -9.35 9.71
N ALA A 38 -12.51 -8.28 9.67
CA ALA A 38 -12.33 -7.10 10.52
C ALA A 38 -12.90 -7.28 11.93
N ASN A 39 -12.65 -8.43 12.55
CA ASN A 39 -13.03 -8.67 13.95
C ASN A 39 -11.89 -8.31 14.93
N THR A 40 -12.25 -8.04 16.17
CA THR A 40 -11.34 -7.57 17.22
C THR A 40 -10.13 -8.49 17.41
N GLU A 41 -10.34 -9.81 17.40
CA GLU A 41 -9.26 -10.78 17.61
C GLU A 41 -8.26 -10.77 16.45
N ASN A 42 -8.75 -10.78 15.21
CA ASN A 42 -7.90 -10.81 14.04
C ASN A 42 -7.11 -9.50 13.87
N VAL A 43 -7.77 -8.36 14.07
CA VAL A 43 -7.10 -7.05 13.97
C VAL A 43 -5.98 -6.90 15.01
N LYS A 44 -6.12 -7.44 16.23
CA LYS A 44 -5.01 -7.48 17.21
C LYS A 44 -3.79 -8.23 16.71
N LYS A 45 -3.96 -9.32 15.95
CA LYS A 45 -2.83 -10.06 15.35
C LYS A 45 -2.06 -9.19 14.34
N TYR A 46 -2.77 -8.38 13.55
CA TYR A 46 -2.15 -7.42 12.63
C TYR A 46 -1.45 -6.28 13.38
N ILE A 47 -2.02 -5.77 14.45
CA ILE A 47 -1.38 -4.76 15.31
C ILE A 47 -0.08 -5.31 15.91
N ASP A 48 -0.10 -6.53 16.44
CA ASP A 48 1.11 -7.18 16.98
C ASP A 48 2.16 -7.40 15.90
N PHE A 49 1.75 -7.80 14.71
CA PHE A 49 2.66 -7.94 13.57
C PHE A 49 3.27 -6.61 13.15
N ALA A 50 2.47 -5.55 13.06
CA ALA A 50 2.95 -4.20 12.73
C ALA A 50 3.95 -3.70 13.76
N ALA A 51 3.64 -3.80 15.05
CA ALA A 51 4.52 -3.41 16.14
C ALA A 51 5.85 -4.16 16.14
N ALA A 52 5.81 -5.48 15.90
CA ALA A 52 7.00 -6.31 15.86
C ALA A 52 7.92 -6.04 14.66
N ASN A 53 7.41 -5.41 13.61
CA ASN A 53 8.12 -5.19 12.35
C ASN A 53 8.34 -3.70 12.02
N GLY A 54 8.04 -2.77 12.93
CA GLY A 54 8.27 -1.34 12.72
C GLY A 54 7.34 -0.70 11.72
N LEU A 55 6.15 -1.28 11.50
CA LEU A 55 5.11 -0.68 10.66
C LEU A 55 4.26 0.28 11.51
N ASP A 56 3.99 1.47 10.97
CA ASP A 56 3.38 2.56 11.74
C ASP A 56 1.86 2.39 11.93
N GLN A 57 1.18 1.79 10.94
CA GLN A 57 -0.28 1.70 10.92
C GLN A 57 -0.78 0.37 10.39
N VAL A 58 -2.02 0.03 10.76
CA VAL A 58 -2.79 -1.09 10.20
C VAL A 58 -4.08 -0.55 9.58
N LEU A 59 -4.24 -0.75 8.27
CA LEU A 59 -5.49 -0.44 7.58
C LEU A 59 -6.50 -1.56 7.80
N VAL A 60 -7.71 -1.21 8.23
CA VAL A 60 -8.81 -2.15 8.45
C VAL A 60 -10.00 -1.77 7.57
N GLU A 61 -10.27 -2.56 6.54
CA GLU A 61 -11.49 -2.51 5.75
C GLU A 61 -12.54 -3.45 6.31
N GLY A 62 -13.81 -3.19 6.05
CA GLY A 62 -14.90 -4.05 6.56
C GLY A 62 -15.22 -3.86 8.05
N TRP A 63 -14.77 -2.78 8.66
CA TRP A 63 -14.96 -2.54 10.10
C TRP A 63 -16.38 -2.09 10.46
N ASN A 64 -17.09 -1.42 9.56
CA ASN A 64 -18.40 -0.80 9.75
C ASN A 64 -19.51 -1.51 8.99
N ILE A 65 -20.74 -1.32 9.44
CA ILE A 65 -21.93 -1.93 8.85
C ILE A 65 -22.19 -1.48 7.42
N GLY A 66 -22.76 -2.36 6.58
CA GLY A 66 -23.22 -2.07 5.23
C GLY A 66 -22.61 -2.92 4.11
N TRP A 67 -21.54 -3.66 4.39
CA TRP A 67 -20.82 -4.45 3.36
C TRP A 67 -21.66 -5.61 2.77
N GLU A 68 -22.75 -5.99 3.41
CA GLU A 68 -23.70 -6.97 2.89
C GLU A 68 -24.45 -6.45 1.66
N ASP A 69 -24.53 -5.13 1.50
CA ASP A 69 -25.42 -4.50 0.50
C ASP A 69 -24.69 -3.46 -0.37
N TRP A 70 -23.40 -3.60 -0.60
CA TRP A 70 -22.62 -2.57 -1.29
C TRP A 70 -22.31 -2.89 -2.76
N PHE A 71 -21.65 -4.00 -3.03
CA PHE A 71 -21.14 -4.34 -4.36
C PHE A 71 -22.28 -4.79 -5.29
N GLY A 72 -22.40 -4.15 -6.47
CA GLY A 72 -23.42 -4.47 -7.47
C GLY A 72 -24.80 -3.86 -7.21
N HIS A 73 -25.02 -3.23 -6.06
CA HIS A 73 -26.32 -2.65 -5.70
C HIS A 73 -26.41 -1.14 -5.96
N TRP A 74 -25.30 -0.42 -5.87
CA TRP A 74 -25.14 1.01 -6.20
C TRP A 74 -26.27 1.90 -5.65
N LYS A 75 -26.45 1.84 -4.32
CA LYS A 75 -27.47 2.59 -3.59
C LYS A 75 -26.90 3.86 -2.98
N ASP A 76 -27.74 4.89 -2.82
CA ASP A 76 -27.33 6.13 -2.15
C ASP A 76 -26.93 5.90 -0.69
N TYR A 77 -27.66 5.06 0.03
CA TYR A 77 -27.39 4.76 1.43
C TYR A 77 -26.88 3.34 1.63
N VAL A 78 -25.55 3.14 1.69
CA VAL A 78 -24.95 1.85 2.04
C VAL A 78 -24.25 1.95 3.38
N PHE A 79 -23.41 2.97 3.60
CA PHE A 79 -22.59 3.13 4.80
C PHE A 79 -22.99 4.37 5.61
N ASP A 80 -22.86 4.30 6.93
CA ASP A 80 -23.02 5.44 7.82
C ASP A 80 -21.69 6.01 8.37
N PHE A 81 -20.58 5.29 8.14
CA PHE A 81 -19.20 5.65 8.51
C PHE A 81 -18.95 5.84 10.02
N VAL A 82 -19.87 5.42 10.87
CA VAL A 82 -19.75 5.61 12.33
C VAL A 82 -20.10 4.38 13.14
N THR A 83 -20.81 3.40 12.57
CA THR A 83 -21.27 2.22 13.29
C THR A 83 -20.41 1.00 13.00
N PRO A 84 -19.58 0.54 13.94
CA PRO A 84 -18.80 -0.68 13.75
C PRO A 84 -19.71 -1.92 13.77
N TYR A 85 -19.24 -3.00 13.14
CA TYR A 85 -19.86 -4.31 13.31
C TYR A 85 -19.78 -4.79 14.78
N PRO A 86 -20.68 -5.71 15.22
CA PRO A 86 -20.73 -6.16 16.61
C PRO A 86 -19.45 -6.81 17.13
N ASP A 87 -18.63 -7.39 16.25
CA ASP A 87 -17.38 -8.07 16.57
C ASP A 87 -16.14 -7.16 16.45
N PHE A 88 -16.32 -5.87 16.06
CA PHE A 88 -15.26 -4.88 15.95
C PHE A 88 -15.33 -3.85 17.09
N ASP A 89 -14.55 -4.06 18.14
CA ASP A 89 -14.45 -3.10 19.24
C ASP A 89 -13.47 -1.98 18.89
N ILE A 90 -13.98 -0.92 18.25
CA ILE A 90 -13.20 0.23 17.80
C ILE A 90 -12.42 0.90 18.93
N LYS A 91 -12.99 0.96 20.15
CA LYS A 91 -12.32 1.58 21.31
C LYS A 91 -11.15 0.72 21.77
N ALA A 92 -11.43 -0.55 22.09
CA ALA A 92 -10.41 -1.47 22.61
C ALA A 92 -9.26 -1.66 21.59
N LEU A 93 -9.55 -1.69 20.28
CA LEU A 93 -8.55 -1.84 19.24
C LEU A 93 -7.63 -0.63 19.14
N ASN A 94 -8.16 0.60 19.21
CA ASN A 94 -7.33 1.80 19.18
C ASN A 94 -6.47 1.93 20.44
N GLU A 95 -7.04 1.67 21.62
CA GLU A 95 -6.27 1.64 22.87
C GLU A 95 -5.14 0.60 22.80
N TYR A 96 -5.43 -0.59 22.27
CA TYR A 96 -4.44 -1.65 22.09
C TYR A 96 -3.33 -1.25 21.12
N ALA A 97 -3.70 -0.72 19.95
CA ALA A 97 -2.73 -0.26 18.92
C ALA A 97 -1.81 0.83 19.49
N HIS A 98 -2.37 1.84 20.16
CA HIS A 98 -1.60 2.92 20.76
C HIS A 98 -0.66 2.41 21.86
N SER A 99 -1.08 1.42 22.66
CA SER A 99 -0.20 0.78 23.67
C SER A 99 1.01 0.08 23.07
N LYS A 100 0.94 -0.29 21.79
CA LYS A 100 2.02 -0.92 21.01
C LYS A 100 2.82 0.05 20.15
N GLY A 101 2.50 1.35 20.20
CA GLY A 101 3.12 2.36 19.32
C GLY A 101 2.65 2.31 17.87
N VAL A 102 1.54 1.64 17.59
CA VAL A 102 0.91 1.50 16.26
C VAL A 102 -0.39 2.28 16.24
N LYS A 103 -0.83 2.74 15.09
CA LYS A 103 -2.16 3.31 14.88
C LYS A 103 -3.00 2.43 13.96
N LEU A 104 -4.31 2.60 14.00
CA LEU A 104 -5.19 2.10 12.96
C LEU A 104 -5.39 3.19 11.91
N MET A 105 -5.40 2.79 10.64
CA MET A 105 -5.84 3.62 9.53
C MET A 105 -7.31 3.33 9.24
N MET A 106 -8.11 4.39 9.18
CA MET A 106 -9.53 4.28 8.90
C MET A 106 -9.76 3.93 7.42
N HIS A 107 -10.87 3.25 7.14
CA HIS A 107 -11.36 3.02 5.78
C HIS A 107 -12.80 3.52 5.65
N HIS A 108 -13.04 4.33 4.63
CA HIS A 108 -14.37 4.79 4.24
C HIS A 108 -14.64 4.36 2.80
N GLU A 109 -15.25 3.17 2.61
CA GLU A 109 -15.84 2.81 1.33
C GLU A 109 -17.17 3.57 1.17
N THR A 110 -17.31 4.29 0.07
CA THR A 110 -18.49 5.13 -0.15
C THR A 110 -19.57 4.44 -1.01
N SER A 111 -19.24 3.31 -1.63
CA SER A 111 -20.09 2.68 -2.68
C SER A 111 -20.42 3.68 -3.78
N SER A 112 -19.47 4.57 -4.09
CA SER A 112 -19.57 5.67 -5.06
C SER A 112 -20.66 6.72 -4.79
N SER A 113 -21.31 6.72 -3.61
CA SER A 113 -22.26 7.75 -3.23
C SER A 113 -21.59 8.94 -2.56
N THR A 114 -21.25 9.95 -3.35
CA THR A 114 -20.65 11.20 -2.83
C THR A 114 -21.59 11.95 -1.91
N GLN A 115 -22.88 12.00 -2.24
CA GLN A 115 -23.89 12.68 -1.43
C GLN A 115 -24.04 12.02 -0.06
N ASN A 116 -24.04 10.69 0.01
CA ASN A 116 -24.08 9.98 1.28
C ASN A 116 -22.83 10.25 2.11
N TYR A 117 -21.67 10.20 1.49
CA TYR A 117 -20.41 10.47 2.19
C TYR A 117 -20.34 11.89 2.74
N GLU A 118 -20.69 12.91 1.94
CA GLU A 118 -20.70 14.31 2.37
C GLU A 118 -21.66 14.58 3.53
N ARG A 119 -22.83 13.92 3.57
CA ARG A 119 -23.76 14.01 4.71
C ARG A 119 -23.15 13.52 6.02
N HIS A 120 -22.22 12.58 5.96
CA HIS A 120 -21.65 11.92 7.13
C HIS A 120 -20.22 12.37 7.47
N LEU A 121 -19.54 13.16 6.64
CA LEU A 121 -18.14 13.54 6.80
C LEU A 121 -17.82 14.07 8.21
N GLU A 122 -18.62 15.00 8.70
CA GLU A 122 -18.39 15.61 10.02
C GLU A 122 -18.49 14.58 11.15
N ALA A 123 -19.49 13.70 11.10
CA ALA A 123 -19.68 12.66 12.09
C ALA A 123 -18.54 11.61 12.03
N ALA A 124 -18.15 11.22 10.81
CA ALA A 124 -17.08 10.28 10.56
C ALA A 124 -15.73 10.79 11.06
N PHE A 125 -15.37 12.04 10.74
CA PHE A 125 -14.11 12.63 11.19
C PHE A 125 -14.08 12.91 12.71
N LYS A 126 -15.21 13.25 13.32
CA LYS A 126 -15.34 13.32 14.78
C LYS A 126 -15.12 11.96 15.44
N LEU A 127 -15.66 10.88 14.86
CA LEU A 127 -15.40 9.53 15.33
C LEU A 127 -13.91 9.18 15.27
N MET A 128 -13.27 9.51 14.14
CA MET A 128 -11.84 9.30 13.97
C MET A 128 -11.03 10.02 15.04
N ASN A 129 -11.30 11.31 15.26
CA ASN A 129 -10.61 12.10 16.29
C ASN A 129 -10.86 11.54 17.69
N LYS A 130 -12.09 11.08 17.98
CA LYS A 130 -12.45 10.48 19.28
C LYS A 130 -11.58 9.27 19.63
N TYR A 131 -11.23 8.45 18.64
CA TYR A 131 -10.46 7.22 18.83
C TYR A 131 -8.99 7.34 18.40
N GLY A 132 -8.53 8.53 17.97
CA GLY A 132 -7.14 8.81 17.69
C GLY A 132 -6.65 8.34 16.31
N TYR A 133 -7.54 8.17 15.35
CA TYR A 133 -7.18 8.00 13.94
C TYR A 133 -6.66 9.33 13.36
N ASP A 134 -5.61 9.25 12.56
CA ASP A 134 -5.05 10.42 11.85
C ASP A 134 -4.94 10.22 10.34
N ALA A 135 -5.36 9.08 9.84
CA ALA A 135 -5.37 8.76 8.41
C ALA A 135 -6.61 7.97 8.00
N VAL A 136 -7.10 8.23 6.79
CA VAL A 136 -8.20 7.51 6.16
C VAL A 136 -7.87 7.12 4.73
N LYS A 137 -8.16 5.87 4.37
CA LYS A 137 -8.31 5.44 2.97
C LYS A 137 -9.77 5.63 2.58
N THR A 138 -10.03 6.32 1.46
CA THR A 138 -11.38 6.48 0.90
C THR A 138 -11.52 5.65 -0.38
N GLY A 139 -12.66 4.97 -0.56
CA GLY A 139 -12.98 4.18 -1.74
C GLY A 139 -14.26 4.66 -2.44
N TYR A 140 -14.32 4.50 -3.75
CA TYR A 140 -15.45 4.91 -4.60
C TYR A 140 -15.76 3.83 -5.64
N VAL A 141 -15.94 2.59 -5.16
CA VAL A 141 -16.21 1.44 -6.02
C VAL A 141 -17.59 1.51 -6.62
N GLY A 142 -17.69 1.41 -7.95
CA GLY A 142 -18.93 1.35 -8.70
C GLY A 142 -19.32 2.63 -9.42
N ASP A 143 -20.56 2.68 -9.89
CA ASP A 143 -21.09 3.83 -10.62
C ASP A 143 -21.37 4.99 -9.68
N ILE A 144 -20.90 6.17 -10.02
CA ILE A 144 -21.07 7.37 -9.19
C ILE A 144 -22.55 7.69 -8.96
N ILE A 145 -22.86 8.05 -7.73
CA ILE A 145 -24.13 8.63 -7.31
C ILE A 145 -23.86 10.06 -6.84
N PRO A 146 -24.46 11.09 -7.48
CA PRO A 146 -25.65 11.04 -8.36
C PRO A 146 -25.38 10.46 -9.76
N ARG A 147 -26.39 9.82 -10.32
CA ARG A 147 -26.34 9.20 -11.65
C ARG A 147 -26.01 10.21 -12.74
N GLY A 148 -25.19 9.78 -13.72
CA GLY A 148 -24.69 10.63 -14.81
C GLY A 148 -23.36 11.27 -14.55
N GLU A 149 -22.86 11.21 -13.33
CA GLU A 149 -21.51 11.62 -12.98
C GLU A 149 -20.51 10.45 -13.17
N HIS A 150 -19.24 10.79 -13.33
CA HIS A 150 -18.15 9.84 -13.50
C HIS A 150 -16.98 10.20 -12.56
N HIS A 151 -16.14 9.24 -12.22
CA HIS A 151 -14.96 9.43 -11.33
C HIS A 151 -14.06 10.61 -11.74
N PHE A 152 -14.08 11.01 -13.01
CA PHE A 152 -13.26 12.09 -13.56
C PHE A 152 -14.04 13.37 -13.87
N SER A 153 -15.33 13.43 -13.51
CA SER A 153 -16.16 14.62 -13.74
C SER A 153 -15.75 15.80 -12.86
N GLN A 154 -16.18 17.01 -13.22
CA GLN A 154 -15.87 18.20 -12.44
C GLN A 154 -16.49 18.13 -11.03
N SER A 155 -17.69 17.56 -10.89
CA SER A 155 -18.33 17.38 -9.59
C SER A 155 -17.50 16.46 -8.68
N MET A 156 -16.94 15.37 -9.21
CA MET A 156 -16.07 14.46 -8.48
C MET A 156 -14.75 15.11 -8.10
N ASN A 157 -14.13 15.90 -8.98
CA ASN A 157 -12.95 16.68 -8.63
C ASN A 157 -13.23 17.63 -7.47
N ASN A 158 -14.37 18.31 -7.48
CA ASN A 158 -14.79 19.20 -6.39
C ASN A 158 -15.02 18.39 -5.09
N HIS A 159 -15.64 17.21 -5.18
CA HIS A 159 -15.87 16.32 -4.06
C HIS A 159 -14.56 15.86 -3.42
N TYR A 160 -13.61 15.35 -4.21
CA TYR A 160 -12.30 14.92 -3.67
C TYR A 160 -11.60 16.05 -2.93
N MET A 161 -11.62 17.25 -3.49
CA MET A 161 -11.03 18.43 -2.83
C MET A 161 -11.80 18.88 -1.61
N HIS A 162 -13.12 18.71 -1.59
CA HIS A 162 -13.94 18.97 -0.41
C HIS A 162 -13.55 18.02 0.73
N VAL A 163 -13.46 16.72 0.46
CA VAL A 163 -13.04 15.72 1.46
C VAL A 163 -11.64 16.03 2.02
N ILE A 164 -10.67 16.36 1.16
CA ILE A 164 -9.31 16.74 1.59
C ILE A 164 -9.31 17.95 2.53
N LYS A 165 -10.09 18.98 2.19
CA LYS A 165 -10.18 20.21 3.00
C LYS A 165 -10.87 19.96 4.33
N GLU A 166 -11.96 19.20 4.35
CA GLU A 166 -12.65 18.84 5.59
C GLU A 166 -11.76 17.96 6.48
N ALA A 167 -11.08 16.95 5.91
CA ALA A 167 -10.13 16.13 6.64
C ALA A 167 -8.98 16.95 7.27
N ALA A 168 -8.48 17.98 6.55
CA ALA A 168 -7.44 18.87 7.08
C ALA A 168 -7.88 19.63 8.34
N LYS A 169 -9.14 20.05 8.42
CA LYS A 169 -9.70 20.70 9.62
C LYS A 169 -9.66 19.79 10.84
N HIS A 170 -9.78 18.49 10.61
CA HIS A 170 -9.72 17.44 11.63
C HIS A 170 -8.32 16.85 11.82
N ARG A 171 -7.29 17.38 11.12
CA ARG A 171 -5.90 16.86 11.13
C ARG A 171 -5.81 15.41 10.68
N ILE A 172 -6.57 15.04 9.65
CA ILE A 172 -6.63 13.71 9.08
C ILE A 172 -5.93 13.72 7.72
N MET A 173 -5.05 12.76 7.52
CA MET A 173 -4.42 12.45 6.24
C MET A 173 -5.38 11.60 5.38
N VAL A 174 -5.33 11.78 4.06
CA VAL A 174 -6.20 11.09 3.12
C VAL A 174 -5.40 10.34 2.07
N ASN A 175 -5.73 9.06 1.89
CA ASN A 175 -5.32 8.22 0.78
C ASN A 175 -6.57 7.87 -0.05
N ALA A 176 -6.75 8.49 -1.23
CA ALA A 176 -7.97 8.37 -2.03
C ALA A 176 -7.80 7.31 -3.13
N HIS A 177 -8.64 6.25 -3.09
CA HIS A 177 -8.73 5.25 -4.15
C HIS A 177 -9.83 5.59 -5.17
N GLU A 178 -9.79 5.02 -6.36
CA GLU A 178 -10.64 5.29 -7.54
C GLU A 178 -10.73 6.78 -7.94
N ALA A 179 -10.07 7.65 -7.22
CA ALA A 179 -10.09 9.09 -7.45
C ALA A 179 -9.38 9.48 -8.75
N VAL A 180 -9.64 10.70 -9.22
CA VAL A 180 -8.94 11.27 -10.36
C VAL A 180 -7.44 11.44 -10.09
N ARG A 181 -6.64 11.30 -11.13
CA ARG A 181 -5.20 11.55 -11.06
C ARG A 181 -4.89 12.93 -10.44
N PRO A 182 -4.00 13.00 -9.45
CA PRO A 182 -3.64 14.27 -8.81
C PRO A 182 -2.89 15.20 -9.78
N THR A 183 -2.96 16.50 -9.50
CA THR A 183 -2.38 17.57 -10.32
C THR A 183 -1.33 18.39 -9.56
N GLY A 184 -0.69 17.79 -8.56
CA GLY A 184 0.28 18.46 -7.69
C GLY A 184 -0.34 19.18 -6.48
N LEU A 185 -1.65 19.09 -6.27
CA LEU A 185 -2.36 19.71 -5.15
C LEU A 185 -1.93 19.15 -3.78
N CYS A 186 -1.27 18.02 -3.72
CA CYS A 186 -0.63 17.49 -2.50
C CYS A 186 0.42 18.44 -1.91
N ARG A 187 0.97 19.38 -2.71
CA ARG A 187 1.88 20.43 -2.22
C ARG A 187 1.13 21.59 -1.53
N THR A 188 -0.11 21.82 -1.90
CA THR A 188 -0.99 22.82 -1.27
C THR A 188 -1.71 22.22 -0.07
N TYR A 189 -2.09 20.96 -0.17
CA TYR A 189 -2.81 20.19 0.85
C TYR A 189 -1.97 18.98 1.25
N PRO A 190 -1.00 19.14 2.17
CA PRO A 190 -0.04 18.08 2.51
C PRO A 190 -0.68 16.88 3.24
N ASN A 191 -1.91 17.01 3.70
CA ASN A 191 -2.70 15.88 4.20
C ASN A 191 -3.21 14.94 3.08
N MET A 192 -3.06 15.29 1.80
CA MET A 192 -3.25 14.40 0.67
C MET A 192 -1.98 13.55 0.48
N VAL A 193 -1.87 12.46 1.23
CA VAL A 193 -0.64 11.65 1.30
C VAL A 193 -0.59 10.52 0.29
N GLY A 194 -1.74 10.05 -0.17
CA GLY A 194 -1.82 8.97 -1.15
C GLY A 194 -3.02 9.14 -2.08
N ASN A 195 -2.91 8.51 -3.25
CA ASN A 195 -3.97 8.47 -4.23
C ASN A 195 -3.67 7.31 -5.19
N GLU A 196 -4.65 6.46 -5.45
CA GLU A 196 -4.45 5.35 -6.40
C GLU A 196 -4.46 5.85 -7.85
N SER A 197 -5.63 6.23 -8.37
CA SER A 197 -5.90 6.81 -9.71
C SER A 197 -5.32 6.05 -10.91
N ALA A 198 -4.93 4.81 -10.71
CA ALA A 198 -4.51 3.85 -11.72
C ALA A 198 -4.55 2.46 -11.07
N ARG A 199 -4.49 1.41 -11.88
CA ARG A 199 -4.49 0.04 -11.38
C ARG A 199 -3.28 -0.21 -10.49
N GLY A 200 -3.54 -0.52 -9.22
CA GLY A 200 -2.55 -0.99 -8.25
C GLY A 200 -2.50 -2.51 -8.16
N THR A 201 -1.85 -3.04 -7.13
CA THR A 201 -1.68 -4.50 -6.95
C THR A 201 -3.02 -5.23 -6.77
N GLU A 202 -4.04 -4.58 -6.22
CA GLU A 202 -5.38 -5.17 -6.08
C GLU A 202 -5.93 -5.70 -7.41
N TYR A 203 -5.65 -4.99 -8.51
CA TYR A 203 -6.13 -5.36 -9.83
C TYR A 203 -5.55 -6.68 -10.36
N GLU A 204 -4.45 -7.14 -9.80
CA GLU A 204 -3.88 -8.45 -10.12
C GLU A 204 -4.83 -9.61 -9.79
N ALA A 205 -5.74 -9.43 -8.84
CA ALA A 205 -6.81 -10.39 -8.53
C ALA A 205 -7.90 -10.48 -9.60
N PHE A 206 -8.03 -9.44 -10.43
CA PHE A 206 -9.10 -9.28 -11.43
C PHE A 206 -8.57 -9.30 -12.88
N GLY A 207 -7.66 -10.21 -13.17
CA GLY A 207 -7.06 -10.37 -14.50
C GLY A 207 -5.72 -9.67 -14.67
N GLY A 208 -5.38 -8.73 -13.79
CA GLY A 208 -4.08 -8.11 -13.69
C GLY A 208 -3.68 -7.15 -14.80
N SER A 209 -2.51 -6.61 -14.66
CA SER A 209 -1.83 -5.78 -15.66
C SER A 209 -0.55 -6.48 -16.13
N ARG A 210 -0.11 -6.21 -17.34
CA ARG A 210 1.20 -6.71 -17.82
C ARG A 210 2.33 -6.08 -16.99
N PRO A 211 3.52 -6.71 -16.90
CA PRO A 211 4.66 -6.16 -16.18
C PRO A 211 5.06 -4.74 -16.61
N ASP A 212 4.90 -4.40 -17.90
CA ASP A 212 5.18 -3.06 -18.42
C ASP A 212 4.39 -1.94 -17.72
N HIS A 213 3.21 -2.25 -17.16
CA HIS A 213 2.41 -1.28 -16.40
C HIS A 213 3.22 -0.60 -15.29
N THR A 214 4.04 -1.36 -14.56
CA THR A 214 4.83 -0.83 -13.45
C THR A 214 6.02 0.03 -13.89
N VAL A 215 6.39 -0.02 -15.16
CA VAL A 215 7.42 0.84 -15.78
C VAL A 215 6.83 1.89 -16.74
N ILE A 216 5.48 1.97 -16.81
CA ILE A 216 4.73 3.08 -17.43
C ILE A 216 4.31 4.10 -16.36
N LEU A 217 3.83 3.65 -15.21
CA LEU A 217 3.29 4.52 -14.16
C LEU A 217 4.26 5.62 -13.68
N PRO A 218 5.58 5.38 -13.50
CA PRO A 218 6.53 6.41 -13.12
C PRO A 218 6.61 7.59 -14.10
N PHE A 219 6.37 7.34 -15.38
CA PHE A 219 6.43 8.34 -16.44
C PHE A 219 5.09 9.03 -16.74
N THR A 220 4.00 8.50 -16.21
CA THR A 220 2.64 8.97 -16.48
C THR A 220 1.92 9.36 -15.21
N ARG A 221 1.39 8.38 -14.47
CA ARG A 221 0.56 8.59 -13.28
C ARG A 221 1.30 9.35 -12.17
N LEU A 222 2.56 9.02 -11.90
CA LEU A 222 3.34 9.63 -10.83
C LEU A 222 3.79 11.06 -11.14
N GLN A 223 3.66 11.54 -12.37
CA GLN A 223 3.97 12.93 -12.73
C GLN A 223 3.04 13.94 -12.04
N GLY A 224 1.84 13.53 -11.65
CA GLY A 224 0.88 14.36 -10.94
C GLY A 224 1.02 14.35 -9.41
N GLY A 225 1.76 13.41 -8.86
CA GLY A 225 1.93 13.25 -7.41
C GLY A 225 2.08 11.78 -6.99
N PRO A 226 2.19 11.52 -5.67
CA PRO A 226 2.41 10.17 -5.15
C PRO A 226 1.27 9.22 -5.51
N MET A 227 1.60 7.93 -5.60
CA MET A 227 0.63 6.88 -5.87
C MET A 227 0.65 5.82 -4.77
N ASP A 228 -0.54 5.48 -4.25
CA ASP A 228 -0.72 4.25 -3.49
C ASP A 228 -0.88 3.07 -4.47
N TYR A 229 0.23 2.43 -4.79
CA TYR A 229 0.27 1.24 -5.65
C TYR A 229 -0.06 -0.04 -4.87
N THR A 230 -0.06 0.01 -3.54
CA THR A 230 -0.21 -1.14 -2.64
C THR A 230 0.81 -2.27 -2.91
N PRO A 231 2.13 -1.98 -2.83
CA PRO A 231 3.18 -2.94 -3.12
C PRO A 231 3.37 -3.95 -1.98
N GLY A 232 4.24 -4.94 -2.21
CA GLY A 232 4.76 -5.80 -1.16
C GLY A 232 4.14 -7.19 -1.10
N ILE A 233 3.39 -7.61 -2.11
CA ILE A 233 2.89 -8.98 -2.19
C ILE A 233 4.04 -9.92 -2.58
N LEU A 234 4.54 -10.68 -1.61
CA LEU A 234 5.65 -11.63 -1.80
C LEU A 234 5.15 -13.02 -2.22
N GLU A 235 3.98 -13.42 -1.75
CA GLU A 235 3.30 -14.63 -2.25
C GLU A 235 2.50 -14.29 -3.52
N THR A 236 3.17 -14.33 -4.66
CA THR A 236 2.62 -13.85 -5.94
C THR A 236 1.54 -14.75 -6.55
N GLN A 237 1.38 -15.97 -6.07
CA GLN A 237 0.35 -16.90 -6.55
C GLN A 237 -0.92 -16.74 -5.74
N LEU A 238 -2.00 -16.30 -6.39
CA LEU A 238 -3.29 -16.14 -5.74
C LEU A 238 -4.02 -17.48 -5.74
N LYS A 239 -4.02 -18.15 -4.60
CA LYS A 239 -4.93 -19.27 -4.33
C LYS A 239 -6.19 -18.68 -3.72
N THR A 240 -7.09 -18.23 -4.58
CA THR A 240 -8.25 -17.49 -4.13
C THR A 240 -9.43 -18.36 -3.81
N TRP A 241 -10.33 -17.79 -3.04
CA TRP A 241 -11.65 -18.29 -2.65
C TRP A 241 -12.61 -18.59 -3.82
N SER A 242 -12.26 -18.25 -5.05
CA SER A 242 -13.13 -18.37 -6.22
C SER A 242 -12.51 -19.18 -7.37
N ASP A 243 -11.65 -20.15 -7.10
CA ASP A 243 -10.88 -20.88 -8.13
C ASP A 243 -10.14 -19.96 -9.11
N ASN A 244 -9.89 -18.74 -8.68
CA ASN A 244 -9.19 -17.75 -9.46
C ASN A 244 -7.73 -18.15 -9.64
N THR A 245 -7.33 -18.41 -10.88
CA THR A 245 -5.96 -18.74 -11.26
C THR A 245 -5.10 -17.49 -11.47
N SER A 246 -5.58 -16.31 -11.06
CA SER A 246 -4.83 -15.07 -11.17
C SER A 246 -3.56 -15.08 -10.31
N TYR A 247 -2.60 -14.26 -10.68
CA TYR A 247 -1.33 -14.12 -9.98
C TYR A 247 -0.83 -12.69 -10.12
N VAL A 248 0.01 -12.26 -9.20
CA VAL A 248 0.69 -10.96 -9.27
C VAL A 248 1.81 -11.06 -10.30
N ARG A 249 1.72 -10.25 -11.37
CA ARG A 249 2.59 -10.35 -12.56
C ARG A 249 3.92 -9.66 -12.35
N THR A 250 4.66 -10.15 -11.38
CA THR A 250 5.99 -9.68 -11.02
C THR A 250 6.77 -10.79 -10.34
N THR A 251 8.10 -10.67 -10.29
CA THR A 251 8.88 -11.47 -9.35
C THR A 251 8.74 -10.91 -7.93
N LEU A 252 9.09 -11.70 -6.91
CA LEU A 252 9.15 -11.27 -5.53
C LEU A 252 10.05 -10.03 -5.39
N VAL A 253 11.21 -10.04 -6.01
CA VAL A 253 12.15 -8.91 -5.95
C VAL A 253 11.64 -7.69 -6.72
N GLY A 254 10.87 -7.92 -7.79
CA GLY A 254 10.14 -6.86 -8.47
C GLY A 254 9.18 -6.11 -7.52
N GLN A 255 8.54 -6.81 -6.57
CA GLN A 255 7.72 -6.17 -5.53
C GLN A 255 8.56 -5.30 -4.57
N LEU A 256 9.76 -5.76 -4.18
CA LEU A 256 10.65 -4.96 -3.35
C LEU A 256 11.09 -3.67 -4.06
N ALA A 257 11.41 -3.76 -5.36
CA ALA A 257 11.82 -2.62 -6.17
C ALA A 257 10.76 -1.50 -6.23
N LEU A 258 9.48 -1.85 -6.15
CA LEU A 258 8.37 -0.88 -6.21
C LEU A 258 8.40 0.14 -5.07
N TYR A 259 8.94 -0.21 -3.90
CA TYR A 259 9.08 0.74 -2.78
C TYR A 259 10.00 1.92 -3.11
N VAL A 260 10.86 1.77 -4.11
CA VAL A 260 11.77 2.84 -4.57
C VAL A 260 11.27 3.46 -5.88
N THR A 261 10.78 2.65 -6.83
CA THR A 261 10.35 3.14 -8.15
C THR A 261 8.99 3.83 -8.12
N MET A 262 8.05 3.37 -7.24
CA MET A 262 6.75 3.99 -7.04
C MET A 262 6.80 4.96 -5.86
N TYR A 263 6.98 6.24 -6.14
CA TYR A 263 7.03 7.24 -5.07
C TYR A 263 5.70 7.40 -4.36
N SER A 264 5.73 7.24 -3.05
CA SER A 264 4.64 7.62 -2.14
C SER A 264 5.18 7.88 -0.74
N PRO A 265 4.72 8.91 -0.02
CA PRO A 265 5.02 9.08 1.40
C PRO A 265 4.26 8.09 2.29
N LEU A 266 3.28 7.40 1.73
CA LEU A 266 2.54 6.31 2.34
C LEU A 266 2.75 5.06 1.49
N GLN A 267 3.40 4.03 2.05
CA GLN A 267 3.63 2.75 1.39
C GLN A 267 2.93 1.64 2.17
N MET A 268 2.25 0.76 1.46
CA MET A 268 1.61 -0.41 2.07
C MET A 268 2.57 -1.60 2.13
N ALA A 269 2.49 -2.39 3.20
CA ALA A 269 2.98 -3.76 3.24
C ALA A 269 1.74 -4.66 3.04
N ALA A 270 1.40 -4.94 1.79
CA ALA A 270 0.07 -5.39 1.41
C ALA A 270 -0.17 -6.89 1.59
N ASP A 271 0.86 -7.71 1.82
CA ASP A 271 0.73 -9.17 1.96
C ASP A 271 0.31 -9.58 3.37
N LEU A 272 -0.05 -10.85 3.51
CA LEU A 272 -0.44 -11.44 4.78
C LEU A 272 0.77 -11.65 5.70
N PRO A 273 0.62 -11.53 7.03
CA PRO A 273 1.71 -11.75 7.98
C PRO A 273 2.41 -13.10 7.83
N GLU A 274 1.68 -14.17 7.54
CA GLU A 274 2.24 -15.50 7.31
C GLU A 274 3.10 -15.59 6.05
N ASN A 275 2.79 -14.80 5.01
CA ASN A 275 3.59 -14.75 3.80
C ASN A 275 4.91 -14.00 4.05
N TYR A 276 4.88 -12.90 4.78
CA TYR A 276 6.11 -12.22 5.21
C TYR A 276 7.01 -13.09 6.07
N LYS A 277 6.43 -13.95 6.93
CA LYS A 277 7.21 -14.92 7.71
C LYS A 277 7.93 -15.95 6.85
N LYS A 278 7.32 -16.39 5.73
CA LYS A 278 7.97 -17.30 4.76
C LYS A 278 9.19 -16.66 4.10
N PHE A 279 9.14 -15.38 3.81
CA PHE A 279 10.16 -14.60 3.09
C PHE A 279 10.76 -13.52 3.99
N ASN A 280 11.04 -13.87 5.25
CA ASN A 280 11.44 -12.90 6.27
C ASN A 280 12.75 -12.18 5.93
N ASP A 281 13.66 -12.84 5.23
CA ASP A 281 14.90 -12.26 4.73
C ASP A 281 14.66 -11.21 3.64
N ALA A 282 13.75 -11.45 2.71
CA ALA A 282 13.33 -10.48 1.70
C ALA A 282 12.47 -9.36 2.31
N PHE A 283 11.62 -9.69 3.27
CA PHE A 283 10.79 -8.72 3.99
C PHE A 283 11.64 -7.69 4.75
N GLN A 284 12.89 -8.01 5.08
CA GLN A 284 13.81 -7.07 5.71
C GLN A 284 13.96 -5.78 4.91
N PHE A 285 13.99 -5.85 3.56
CA PHE A 285 14.04 -4.64 2.74
C PHE A 285 12.83 -3.73 2.96
N ILE A 286 11.62 -4.28 3.07
CA ILE A 286 10.39 -3.50 3.32
C ILE A 286 10.43 -2.81 4.67
N LYS A 287 11.03 -3.46 5.68
CA LYS A 287 11.20 -2.88 7.03
C LYS A 287 12.22 -1.75 7.07
N ASP A 288 13.24 -1.81 6.21
CA ASP A 288 14.37 -0.89 6.22
C ASP A 288 14.15 0.34 5.32
N VAL A 289 13.45 0.16 4.19
CA VAL A 289 13.25 1.23 3.20
C VAL A 289 12.37 2.35 3.75
N PRO A 290 12.84 3.62 3.75
CA PRO A 290 12.03 4.76 4.20
C PRO A 290 11.03 5.21 3.13
N CYS A 291 10.10 6.09 3.51
CA CYS A 291 9.16 6.73 2.61
C CYS A 291 9.45 8.23 2.39
N ASP A 292 10.43 8.81 3.10
CA ASP A 292 10.80 10.23 3.02
C ASP A 292 12.25 10.38 2.52
N TRP A 293 12.43 11.14 1.45
CA TRP A 293 13.64 11.18 0.67
C TRP A 293 14.22 12.60 0.60
N SER A 294 15.53 12.74 0.79
CA SER A 294 16.25 14.01 0.59
C SER A 294 16.47 14.29 -0.89
N GLN A 295 16.73 13.25 -1.68
CA GLN A 295 16.89 13.35 -3.14
C GLN A 295 16.59 12.04 -3.85
N SER A 296 16.35 12.14 -5.16
CA SER A 296 16.10 11.01 -6.04
C SER A 296 16.86 11.19 -7.35
N ILE A 297 17.52 10.14 -7.81
CA ILE A 297 18.31 10.11 -9.03
C ILE A 297 17.82 8.97 -9.91
N TYR A 298 17.43 9.27 -11.14
CA TYR A 298 17.06 8.29 -12.14
C TYR A 298 18.33 7.85 -12.85
N LEU A 299 18.80 6.63 -12.56
CA LEU A 299 20.08 6.11 -13.08
C LEU A 299 19.96 5.63 -14.52
N GLU A 300 18.83 5.01 -14.83
CA GLU A 300 18.45 4.58 -16.17
C GLU A 300 16.93 4.51 -16.27
N ALA A 301 16.37 4.82 -17.43
CA ALA A 301 14.93 4.81 -17.62
C ALA A 301 14.57 4.79 -19.11
N GLU A 302 13.68 3.87 -19.48
CA GLU A 302 13.01 3.81 -20.77
C GLU A 302 11.54 3.47 -20.53
N PRO A 303 10.59 4.36 -20.89
CA PRO A 303 9.17 4.13 -20.66
C PRO A 303 8.69 2.80 -21.25
N ALA A 304 7.97 2.04 -20.45
CA ALA A 304 7.45 0.70 -20.74
C ALA A 304 8.48 -0.44 -20.80
N ASP A 305 9.79 -0.15 -20.74
CA ASP A 305 10.82 -1.17 -20.76
C ASP A 305 11.46 -1.37 -19.37
N TYR A 306 12.05 -0.31 -18.80
CA TYR A 306 12.72 -0.39 -17.50
C TYR A 306 12.86 0.98 -16.82
N ILE A 307 13.11 0.92 -15.52
CA ILE A 307 13.46 2.08 -14.70
C ILE A 307 14.36 1.65 -13.53
N THR A 308 15.40 2.44 -13.26
CA THR A 308 16.22 2.30 -12.06
C THR A 308 16.37 3.64 -11.38
N VAL A 309 16.00 3.70 -10.10
CA VAL A 309 16.00 4.91 -9.27
C VAL A 309 16.85 4.67 -8.04
N ALA A 310 17.71 5.63 -7.71
CA ALA A 310 18.41 5.73 -6.42
C ALA A 310 17.80 6.86 -5.60
N ARG A 311 17.49 6.60 -4.32
CA ARG A 311 16.93 7.59 -3.40
C ARG A 311 17.73 7.61 -2.12
N GLN A 312 18.00 8.82 -1.61
CA GLN A 312 18.67 9.00 -0.33
C GLN A 312 17.64 9.20 0.78
N ASP A 313 17.79 8.47 1.88
CA ASP A 313 17.00 8.69 3.09
C ASP A 313 17.18 10.14 3.57
N LYS A 314 16.08 10.77 3.96
CA LYS A 314 16.09 12.14 4.46
C LYS A 314 16.76 12.28 5.83
N ASN A 315 16.78 11.21 6.61
CA ASN A 315 17.23 11.21 8.01
C ASN A 315 18.60 10.56 8.19
N SER A 316 19.24 10.10 7.10
CA SER A 316 20.57 9.49 7.15
C SER A 316 21.32 9.70 5.83
N ASN A 317 22.56 9.17 5.76
CA ASN A 317 23.34 9.12 4.51
C ASN A 317 23.12 7.81 3.74
N ASP A 318 22.13 7.02 4.14
CA ASP A 318 21.81 5.75 3.50
C ASP A 318 21.10 5.99 2.16
N TRP A 319 21.31 5.06 1.23
CA TRP A 319 20.69 5.07 -0.08
C TRP A 319 19.94 3.78 -0.35
N TYR A 320 18.90 3.88 -1.16
CA TYR A 320 18.11 2.75 -1.61
C TYR A 320 17.98 2.82 -3.13
N ILE A 321 18.21 1.69 -3.81
CA ILE A 321 18.07 1.60 -5.26
C ILE A 321 16.98 0.57 -5.57
N GLY A 322 16.04 0.93 -6.44
CA GLY A 322 15.06 0.02 -7.03
C GLY A 322 15.20 -0.01 -8.54
N GLY A 323 15.30 -1.19 -9.11
CA GLY A 323 15.26 -1.42 -10.55
C GLY A 323 14.09 -2.32 -10.90
N LYS A 324 13.30 -1.96 -11.91
CA LYS A 324 12.14 -2.68 -12.39
C LYS A 324 12.13 -2.75 -13.90
N CYS A 325 11.69 -3.87 -14.50
CA CYS A 325 11.56 -4.02 -15.94
C CYS A 325 10.21 -4.63 -16.35
N ASP A 326 9.97 -4.58 -17.65
CA ASP A 326 8.84 -5.22 -18.32
C ASP A 326 8.98 -6.75 -18.39
N GLU A 327 8.21 -7.39 -19.26
CA GLU A 327 8.21 -8.84 -19.48
C GLU A 327 9.43 -9.39 -20.22
N ASN A 328 10.34 -8.55 -20.71
CA ASN A 328 11.52 -8.97 -21.48
C ASN A 328 12.78 -9.12 -20.64
N GLY A 329 12.78 -8.57 -19.41
CA GLY A 329 13.96 -8.52 -18.57
C GLY A 329 14.93 -7.43 -18.98
N HIS A 330 15.90 -7.08 -18.09
CA HIS A 330 16.88 -6.05 -18.36
C HIS A 330 18.24 -6.29 -17.67
N LYS A 331 19.31 -5.74 -18.21
CA LYS A 331 20.65 -5.77 -17.61
C LYS A 331 21.12 -4.36 -17.30
N SER A 332 21.35 -4.07 -16.05
CA SER A 332 21.76 -2.77 -15.55
C SER A 332 23.25 -2.73 -15.23
N VAL A 333 23.90 -1.62 -15.57
CA VAL A 333 25.29 -1.30 -15.20
C VAL A 333 25.28 0.04 -14.48
N LEU A 334 25.24 0.01 -13.16
CA LEU A 334 25.04 1.18 -12.33
C LEU A 334 26.38 1.69 -11.79
N LYS A 335 26.76 2.90 -12.15
CA LYS A 335 27.89 3.61 -11.53
C LYS A 335 27.43 4.30 -10.25
N LEU A 336 28.11 4.05 -9.15
CA LEU A 336 27.80 4.60 -7.85
C LEU A 336 28.48 5.98 -7.61
N ASP A 337 28.53 6.83 -8.64
CA ASP A 337 29.18 8.15 -8.58
C ASP A 337 28.42 9.16 -7.70
N PHE A 338 27.13 8.88 -7.42
CA PHE A 338 26.29 9.71 -6.56
C PHE A 338 26.58 9.52 -5.06
N LEU A 339 27.27 8.45 -4.67
CA LEU A 339 27.63 8.20 -3.29
C LEU A 339 28.63 9.25 -2.77
N ASP A 340 28.57 9.54 -1.48
CA ASP A 340 29.54 10.41 -0.84
C ASP A 340 30.88 9.68 -0.69
N LYS A 341 31.97 10.40 -1.00
CA LYS A 341 33.35 9.89 -0.96
C LYS A 341 33.87 9.58 0.45
N ASP A 342 33.25 10.19 1.47
CA ASP A 342 33.67 10.07 2.85
C ASP A 342 33.09 8.85 3.58
N TYR A 343 32.22 8.08 2.85
CA TYR A 343 31.58 6.88 3.36
C TYR A 343 31.95 5.63 2.57
N VAL A 344 32.01 4.51 3.30
CA VAL A 344 31.89 3.16 2.75
C VAL A 344 30.50 2.65 3.10
N TYR A 345 29.84 1.97 2.17
CA TYR A 345 28.48 1.52 2.33
C TYR A 345 28.41 0.00 2.48
N ASP A 346 27.71 -0.47 3.52
CA ASP A 346 27.28 -1.86 3.58
C ASP A 346 26.13 -2.03 2.58
N CYS A 347 26.39 -2.83 1.55
CA CYS A 347 25.49 -3.00 0.43
C CYS A 347 24.80 -4.35 0.51
N THR A 348 23.49 -4.36 0.71
CA THR A 348 22.65 -5.55 0.59
C THR A 348 21.88 -5.50 -0.71
N ILE A 349 22.05 -6.52 -1.54
CA ILE A 349 21.43 -6.63 -2.87
C ILE A 349 20.41 -7.77 -2.85
N TYR A 350 19.17 -7.45 -3.07
CA TYR A 350 18.08 -8.38 -3.35
C TYR A 350 17.90 -8.42 -4.88
N ALA A 351 18.12 -9.55 -5.49
CA ALA A 351 18.09 -9.68 -6.94
C ALA A 351 17.34 -10.96 -7.37
N ASP A 352 16.73 -10.91 -8.53
CA ASP A 352 16.18 -12.10 -9.17
C ASP A 352 17.25 -13.18 -9.32
N ALA A 353 16.91 -14.44 -9.08
CA ALA A 353 17.78 -15.56 -9.40
C ALA A 353 17.85 -15.76 -10.92
N LYS A 354 18.84 -16.53 -11.38
CA LYS A 354 19.10 -16.73 -12.82
C LYS A 354 17.90 -17.31 -13.58
N ASP A 355 17.11 -18.13 -12.91
CA ASP A 355 15.94 -18.84 -13.42
C ASP A 355 14.61 -18.19 -12.98
N ALA A 356 14.65 -16.98 -12.45
CA ALA A 356 13.45 -16.24 -12.08
C ALA A 356 12.65 -15.84 -13.34
N ASP A 357 11.34 -15.86 -13.20
CA ASP A 357 10.37 -15.45 -14.24
C ASP A 357 9.03 -15.18 -13.57
N TYR A 358 8.38 -14.07 -13.92
CA TYR A 358 7.14 -13.66 -13.25
C TYR A 358 5.96 -14.64 -13.41
N LYS A 359 5.97 -15.51 -14.42
CA LYS A 359 4.93 -16.53 -14.64
C LYS A 359 5.28 -17.85 -13.98
N ASN A 360 6.50 -18.35 -14.22
CA ASN A 360 6.86 -19.72 -13.97
C ASN A 360 7.65 -19.90 -12.67
N ASN A 361 8.47 -18.90 -12.28
CA ASN A 361 9.32 -18.96 -11.10
C ASN A 361 9.47 -17.60 -10.40
N PRO A 362 8.37 -16.97 -9.98
CA PRO A 362 8.39 -15.59 -9.49
C PRO A 362 9.08 -15.38 -8.14
N LYS A 363 9.26 -16.45 -7.37
CA LYS A 363 9.82 -16.41 -6.02
C LYS A 363 11.29 -16.84 -5.95
N ALA A 364 11.95 -16.97 -7.11
CA ALA A 364 13.37 -17.29 -7.16
C ALA A 364 14.21 -16.00 -7.03
N TYR A 365 14.91 -15.86 -5.92
CA TYR A 365 15.74 -14.70 -5.63
C TYR A 365 17.02 -15.10 -4.89
N LYS A 366 17.95 -14.15 -4.80
CA LYS A 366 19.16 -14.24 -3.98
C LYS A 366 19.43 -12.93 -3.26
N ILE A 367 20.01 -13.02 -2.08
CA ILE A 367 20.50 -11.89 -1.31
C ILE A 367 22.04 -11.95 -1.27
N THR A 368 22.69 -10.82 -1.51
CA THR A 368 24.15 -10.72 -1.52
C THR A 368 24.59 -9.50 -0.72
N HIS A 369 25.61 -9.67 0.11
CA HIS A 369 26.19 -8.62 0.91
C HIS A 369 27.60 -8.30 0.44
N LYS A 370 27.95 -7.01 0.34
CA LYS A 370 29.29 -6.54 0.05
C LYS A 370 29.47 -5.10 0.51
N LYS A 371 30.72 -4.62 0.57
CA LYS A 371 30.99 -3.20 0.75
C LYS A 371 31.18 -2.53 -0.59
N VAL A 372 30.66 -1.30 -0.71
CA VAL A 372 30.84 -0.46 -1.89
C VAL A 372 31.15 0.98 -1.50
N LYS A 373 31.70 1.75 -2.44
CA LYS A 373 32.01 3.15 -2.28
C LYS A 373 31.75 3.93 -3.56
N LYS A 374 31.87 5.23 -3.51
CA LYS A 374 31.79 6.11 -4.68
C LYS A 374 32.71 5.63 -5.79
N GLY A 375 32.16 5.56 -7.02
CA GLY A 375 32.87 5.13 -8.23
C GLY A 375 32.81 3.62 -8.49
N ASP A 376 32.36 2.82 -7.54
CA ASP A 376 32.13 1.38 -7.79
C ASP A 376 31.01 1.16 -8.79
N VAL A 377 30.97 -0.04 -9.38
CA VAL A 377 29.99 -0.42 -10.38
C VAL A 377 29.21 -1.65 -9.93
N LEU A 378 27.88 -1.58 -9.97
CA LEU A 378 27.00 -2.73 -9.80
C LEU A 378 26.51 -3.21 -11.16
N LYS A 379 26.67 -4.52 -11.42
CA LYS A 379 26.08 -5.18 -12.59
C LYS A 379 24.97 -6.10 -12.10
N LEU A 380 23.74 -5.77 -12.46
CA LEU A 380 22.53 -6.45 -11.99
C LEU A 380 21.69 -6.88 -13.18
N THR A 381 20.99 -7.99 -13.03
CA THR A 381 20.08 -8.50 -14.07
C THR A 381 18.69 -8.63 -13.47
N MET A 382 17.70 -8.10 -14.15
CA MET A 382 16.29 -8.27 -13.88
C MET A 382 15.72 -9.38 -14.77
N ALA A 383 15.03 -10.32 -14.17
CA ALA A 383 14.28 -11.34 -14.91
C ALA A 383 13.07 -10.77 -15.64
N PRO A 384 12.43 -11.47 -16.57
CA PRO A 384 11.12 -11.07 -17.11
C PRO A 384 10.13 -10.73 -16.02
N GLY A 385 9.55 -9.50 -16.05
CA GLY A 385 8.67 -8.95 -15.01
C GLY A 385 9.33 -8.71 -13.66
N GLY A 386 10.64 -8.78 -13.60
CA GLY A 386 11.42 -8.79 -12.38
C GLY A 386 12.01 -7.45 -11.98
N GLY A 387 13.01 -7.54 -11.11
CA GLY A 387 13.68 -6.37 -10.58
C GLY A 387 14.87 -6.68 -9.68
N PHE A 388 15.38 -5.63 -9.07
CA PHE A 388 16.32 -5.68 -7.95
C PHE A 388 16.02 -4.56 -6.95
N ALA A 389 16.36 -4.80 -5.70
CA ALA A 389 16.32 -3.80 -4.65
C ALA A 389 17.66 -3.81 -3.90
N VAL A 390 18.18 -2.63 -3.57
CA VAL A 390 19.48 -2.50 -2.91
C VAL A 390 19.36 -1.53 -1.76
N SER A 391 19.84 -1.92 -0.58
CA SER A 391 20.10 -0.99 0.54
C SER A 391 21.59 -0.71 0.63
N LEU A 392 21.94 0.55 0.85
CA LEU A 392 23.30 1.05 1.00
C LEU A 392 23.39 1.82 2.32
N GLU A 393 23.85 1.15 3.37
CA GLU A 393 23.96 1.74 4.69
C GLU A 393 25.34 2.40 4.86
N ALA A 394 25.33 3.71 5.08
CA ALA A 394 26.53 4.52 5.19
C ALA A 394 27.34 4.20 6.47
N ARG A 395 28.65 4.04 6.32
CA ARG A 395 29.63 3.89 7.40
C ARG A 395 30.73 4.94 7.23
N TRP A 396 30.87 5.79 8.22
CA TRP A 396 31.96 6.78 8.21
C TRP A 396 33.31 6.09 8.22
N ASN A 397 34.13 6.33 7.21
CA ASN A 397 35.48 5.73 7.09
C ASN A 397 35.59 4.22 7.37
N GLY A 398 34.49 3.47 7.20
CA GLY A 398 34.45 2.02 7.42
C GLY A 398 34.29 1.59 8.87
N GLU A 399 33.99 2.48 9.79
CA GLU A 399 33.67 2.13 11.19
C GLU A 399 32.41 1.25 11.29
N GLU A 400 32.44 0.30 12.25
CA GLU A 400 31.31 -0.57 12.52
C GLU A 400 30.12 0.22 13.12
N ARG A 401 28.91 -0.21 12.79
CA ARG A 401 27.65 0.41 13.25
C ARG A 401 27.58 0.38 14.78
N VAL A 402 27.37 1.53 15.39
CA VAL A 402 26.62 1.59 16.66
C VAL A 402 25.18 1.26 16.33
N GLU A 403 24.65 0.15 16.83
CA GLU A 403 23.26 -0.24 16.60
C GLU A 403 22.32 0.94 16.89
N ARG A 404 21.45 1.25 15.92
CA ARG A 404 20.40 2.25 16.16
C ARG A 404 19.53 1.74 17.31
N PRO A 405 19.25 2.56 18.35
CA PRO A 405 18.26 2.17 19.33
C PRO A 405 16.96 1.90 18.60
N THR A 406 16.38 0.74 18.82
CA THR A 406 15.00 0.42 18.40
C THR A 406 14.13 1.60 18.78
N LYS A 407 13.45 2.20 17.79
CA LYS A 407 12.49 3.28 18.07
C LYS A 407 11.52 2.77 19.14
N MET A 408 11.55 3.40 20.33
CA MET A 408 10.57 3.20 21.38
C MET A 408 9.23 3.81 20.96
#